data_1587c1106fb6fa1e82372226e0fd63ed
#
_entry.id   1587c1106fb6fa1e82372226e0fd63ed
#
_cell.length_a   1.000
_cell.length_b   1.000
_cell.length_c   1.000
_cell.angle_alpha   90.00
_cell.angle_beta   90.00
_cell.angle_gamma   90.00
#
_symmetry.space_group_name_H-M   'P 1'
#
loop_
_entity.id
_entity.type
_entity.pdbx_description
1 polymer ?
#
loop_
_entity_poly.entity_id
_entity_poly.type
_entity_poly.pdbx_seq_one_letter_code
_entity_poly.pdbx_strand_id
1 'polypeptide(L)'
;MLNQSLKLNTKTFDKDVEQVPIRKGFGQGLLKAGEQDKNVVALCADLTESTQMHLFKERFPERFVEIGVAEQNLVTVASGMSAMGKIPFCSSYAMFSPGRNWEQIRTTICYNDRGVIVVGSHAGI
;
A
#
# COMPACT_ATOMS: atom_id res chain seq x y z
N MET A 1 -14.67 -18.35 2.35
CA MET A 1 -14.78 -19.46 1.38
C MET A 1 -13.68 -19.29 0.33
N LEU A 2 -12.89 -20.31 0.04
CA LEU A 2 -11.89 -20.24 -1.02
C LEU A 2 -12.60 -20.20 -2.39
N ASN A 3 -12.14 -19.31 -3.28
CA ASN A 3 -12.67 -19.25 -4.63
C ASN A 3 -12.22 -20.51 -5.42
N GLN A 4 -13.13 -21.38 -5.76
CA GLN A 4 -12.84 -22.66 -6.44
C GLN A 4 -12.36 -22.48 -7.90
N SER A 5 -12.53 -21.29 -8.48
CA SER A 5 -12.01 -20.97 -9.82
C SER A 5 -10.52 -20.63 -9.83
N LEU A 6 -9.92 -20.37 -8.65
CA LEU A 6 -8.49 -20.09 -8.53
C LEU A 6 -7.69 -21.40 -8.66
N LYS A 7 -6.80 -21.44 -9.64
CA LYS A 7 -5.89 -22.55 -9.87
C LYS A 7 -4.46 -22.07 -9.75
N LEU A 8 -3.60 -22.89 -9.19
CA LEU A 8 -2.16 -22.67 -9.24
C LEU A 8 -1.68 -22.77 -10.68
N ASN A 9 -0.60 -22.02 -11.00
CA ASN A 9 0.08 -22.18 -12.27
C ASN A 9 0.58 -23.62 -12.39
N THR A 10 0.29 -24.27 -13.51
CA THR A 10 0.73 -25.66 -13.77
C THR A 10 2.26 -25.80 -13.75
N LYS A 11 2.98 -24.71 -14.02
CA LYS A 11 4.44 -24.62 -14.02
C LYS A 11 5.05 -24.23 -12.68
N THR A 12 4.31 -24.26 -11.57
CA THR A 12 4.77 -23.76 -10.26
C THR A 12 6.14 -24.36 -9.82
N PHE A 13 6.44 -25.58 -10.24
CA PHE A 13 7.70 -26.26 -9.91
C PHE A 13 8.69 -26.33 -11.09
N ASP A 14 8.36 -25.76 -12.23
CA ASP A 14 9.23 -25.78 -13.41
C ASP A 14 10.30 -24.68 -13.31
N LYS A 15 11.47 -24.94 -13.89
CA LYS A 15 12.58 -23.97 -13.90
C LYS A 15 12.28 -22.71 -14.73
N ASP A 16 11.35 -22.80 -15.67
CA ASP A 16 10.93 -21.73 -16.58
C ASP A 16 9.63 -21.03 -16.13
N VAL A 17 9.22 -21.20 -14.86
CA VAL A 17 8.05 -20.49 -14.33
C VAL A 17 8.27 -18.99 -14.36
N GLU A 18 7.28 -18.27 -14.85
CA GLU A 18 7.28 -16.80 -14.83
C GLU A 18 7.29 -16.30 -13.37
N GLN A 19 8.27 -15.47 -13.03
CA GLN A 19 8.41 -14.89 -11.70
C GLN A 19 8.11 -13.40 -11.76
N VAL A 20 7.05 -12.99 -11.05
CA VAL A 20 6.64 -11.58 -10.96
C VAL A 20 6.74 -11.13 -9.51
N PRO A 21 7.49 -10.06 -9.21
CA PRO A 21 7.57 -9.53 -7.86
C PRO A 21 6.18 -9.13 -7.33
N ILE A 22 5.86 -9.50 -6.09
CA ILE A 22 4.56 -9.18 -5.45
C ILE A 22 4.28 -7.68 -5.45
N ARG A 23 5.32 -6.86 -5.26
CA ARG A 23 5.21 -5.39 -5.31
C ARG A 23 4.67 -4.87 -6.65
N LYS A 24 4.95 -5.55 -7.77
CA LYS A 24 4.39 -5.18 -9.07
C LYS A 24 2.86 -5.36 -9.10
N GLY A 25 2.38 -6.45 -8.52
CA GLY A 25 0.94 -6.68 -8.35
C GLY A 25 0.29 -5.62 -7.46
N PHE A 26 0.96 -5.22 -6.37
CA PHE A 26 0.49 -4.13 -5.53
C PHE A 26 0.37 -2.81 -6.30
N GLY A 27 1.42 -2.39 -7.02
CA GLY A 27 1.40 -1.15 -7.80
C GLY A 27 0.29 -1.12 -8.85
N GLN A 28 0.10 -2.21 -9.58
CA GLN A 28 -0.98 -2.36 -10.56
C GLN A 28 -2.37 -2.36 -9.89
N GLY A 29 -2.51 -3.04 -8.76
CA GLY A 29 -3.74 -3.07 -7.98
C GLY A 29 -4.13 -1.70 -7.45
N LEU A 30 -3.16 -0.94 -6.92
CA LEU A 30 -3.36 0.42 -6.43
C LEU A 30 -3.78 1.38 -7.56
N LEU A 31 -3.11 1.29 -8.73
CA LEU A 31 -3.49 2.06 -9.91
C LEU A 31 -4.94 1.79 -10.30
N LYS A 32 -5.32 0.51 -10.40
CA LYS A 32 -6.70 0.10 -10.73
C LYS A 32 -7.71 0.59 -9.69
N ALA A 33 -7.38 0.52 -8.39
CA ALA A 33 -8.24 1.05 -7.34
C ALA A 33 -8.47 2.56 -7.50
N GLY A 34 -7.41 3.31 -7.84
CA GLY A 34 -7.50 4.76 -8.11
C GLY A 34 -8.32 5.12 -9.35
N GLU A 35 -8.37 4.24 -10.35
CA GLU A 35 -9.23 4.40 -11.53
C GLU A 35 -10.71 4.15 -11.19
N GLN A 36 -10.98 3.25 -10.26
CA GLN A 36 -12.34 2.87 -9.87
C GLN A 36 -12.97 3.83 -8.86
N ASP A 37 -12.16 4.43 -7.97
CA ASP A 37 -12.66 5.35 -6.95
C ASP A 37 -11.74 6.57 -6.79
N LYS A 38 -12.32 7.76 -6.99
CA LYS A 38 -11.64 9.05 -6.84
C LYS A 38 -11.24 9.39 -5.40
N ASN A 39 -11.77 8.67 -4.41
CA ASN A 39 -11.41 8.85 -3.01
C ASN A 39 -10.16 8.06 -2.63
N VAL A 40 -9.70 7.14 -3.46
CA VAL A 40 -8.42 6.47 -3.25
C VAL A 40 -7.29 7.47 -3.36
N VAL A 41 -6.47 7.54 -2.32
CA VAL A 41 -5.24 8.34 -2.23
C VAL A 41 -4.08 7.47 -1.80
N ALA A 42 -2.88 7.82 -2.21
CA ALA A 42 -1.69 7.04 -1.91
C ALA A 42 -0.63 7.90 -1.21
N LEU A 43 -0.04 7.36 -0.15
CA LEU A 43 1.00 8.03 0.64
C LEU A 43 2.23 7.13 0.72
N CYS A 44 3.41 7.71 0.54
CA CYS A 44 4.68 6.98 0.62
C CYS A 44 5.68 7.68 1.54
N ALA A 45 6.59 6.91 2.10
CA ALA A 45 7.70 7.39 2.92
C ALA A 45 9.03 7.15 2.19
N ASP A 46 9.29 7.92 1.13
CA ASP A 46 10.51 7.95 0.30
C ASP A 46 10.90 6.60 -0.35
N LEU A 47 9.91 5.77 -0.67
CA LEU A 47 10.10 4.45 -1.29
C LEU A 47 9.18 4.24 -2.51
N THR A 48 8.83 5.31 -3.21
CA THR A 48 7.82 5.35 -4.27
C THR A 48 8.09 4.33 -5.39
N GLU A 49 9.31 4.30 -5.94
CA GLU A 49 9.69 3.38 -7.01
C GLU A 49 9.81 1.95 -6.49
N SER A 50 10.41 1.79 -5.32
CA SER A 50 10.67 0.48 -4.72
C SER A 50 9.38 -0.27 -4.36
N THR A 51 8.34 0.46 -3.91
CA THR A 51 7.02 -0.09 -3.61
C THR A 51 6.09 -0.13 -4.83
N GLN A 52 6.55 0.34 -5.99
CA GLN A 52 5.79 0.45 -7.24
C GLN A 52 4.60 1.44 -7.16
N MET A 53 4.62 2.37 -6.21
CA MET A 53 3.60 3.41 -6.10
C MET A 53 3.75 4.51 -7.16
N HIS A 54 4.88 4.57 -7.87
CA HIS A 54 5.10 5.50 -8.98
C HIS A 54 4.00 5.39 -10.05
N LEU A 55 3.47 4.19 -10.31
CA LEU A 55 2.36 3.99 -11.25
C LEU A 55 1.12 4.83 -10.88
N PHE A 56 0.79 4.88 -9.59
CA PHE A 56 -0.30 5.71 -9.09
C PHE A 56 0.05 7.19 -9.12
N LYS A 57 1.26 7.56 -8.71
CA LYS A 57 1.77 8.94 -8.70
C LYS A 57 1.76 9.56 -10.10
N GLU A 58 2.22 8.82 -11.11
CA GLU A 58 2.24 9.29 -12.52
C GLU A 58 0.84 9.52 -13.06
N ARG A 59 -0.12 8.67 -12.71
CA ARG A 59 -1.49 8.73 -13.20
C ARG A 59 -2.36 9.73 -12.45
N PHE A 60 -2.11 9.89 -11.14
CA PHE A 60 -2.91 10.70 -10.21
C PHE A 60 -2.03 11.52 -9.28
N PRO A 61 -1.20 12.44 -9.80
CA PRO A 61 -0.25 13.19 -8.98
C PRO A 61 -0.92 14.01 -7.88
N GLU A 62 -2.15 14.49 -8.10
CA GLU A 62 -2.95 15.25 -7.13
C GLU A 62 -3.52 14.41 -5.97
N ARG A 63 -3.42 13.08 -6.08
CA ARG A 63 -3.87 12.12 -5.07
C ARG A 63 -2.73 11.32 -4.45
N PHE A 64 -1.49 11.71 -4.78
CA PHE A 64 -0.29 11.09 -4.22
C PHE A 64 0.41 12.06 -3.27
N VAL A 65 0.82 11.57 -2.10
CA VAL A 65 1.52 12.34 -1.08
C VAL A 65 2.85 11.66 -0.74
N GLU A 66 3.93 12.38 -0.96
CA GLU A 66 5.25 11.97 -0.46
C GLU A 66 5.48 12.60 0.91
N ILE A 67 5.65 11.75 1.92
CA ILE A 67 5.84 12.17 3.32
C ILE A 67 7.33 12.30 3.68
N GLY A 68 8.20 11.69 2.88
CA GLY A 68 9.60 11.52 3.24
C GLY A 68 9.82 10.39 4.25
N VAL A 69 11.04 10.26 4.77
CA VAL A 69 11.40 9.19 5.74
C VAL A 69 10.82 9.50 7.11
N ALA A 70 9.49 9.48 7.23
CA ALA A 70 8.75 9.85 8.44
C ALA A 70 7.52 8.94 8.61
N GLU A 71 7.74 7.67 8.93
CA GLU A 71 6.70 6.64 8.95
C GLU A 71 5.62 6.91 10.00
N GLN A 72 5.95 7.55 11.13
CA GLN A 72 4.97 7.98 12.12
C GLN A 72 4.01 9.02 11.52
N ASN A 73 4.55 9.98 10.80
CA ASN A 73 3.75 10.99 10.11
C ASN A 73 2.93 10.40 8.96
N LEU A 74 3.47 9.39 8.25
CA LEU A 74 2.80 8.67 7.16
C LEU A 74 1.41 8.18 7.58
N VAL A 75 1.33 7.44 8.68
CA VAL A 75 0.05 6.86 9.14
C VAL A 75 -0.85 7.89 9.82
N THR A 76 -0.28 8.91 10.45
CA THR A 76 -1.05 9.98 11.09
C THR A 76 -1.75 10.85 10.04
N VAL A 77 -1.06 11.20 8.95
CA VAL A 77 -1.65 11.92 7.81
C VAL A 77 -2.71 11.06 7.12
N ALA A 78 -2.42 9.77 6.90
CA ALA A 78 -3.39 8.84 6.33
C ALA A 78 -4.67 8.75 7.18
N SER A 79 -4.55 8.72 8.51
CA SER A 79 -5.70 8.76 9.43
C SER A 79 -6.54 10.03 9.25
N GLY A 80 -5.89 11.20 9.16
CA GLY A 80 -6.56 12.47 8.88
C GLY A 80 -7.30 12.47 7.54
N MET A 81 -6.68 11.93 6.49
CA MET A 81 -7.33 11.79 5.18
C MET A 81 -8.55 10.86 5.23
N SER A 82 -8.46 9.76 5.99
CA SER A 82 -9.61 8.87 6.21
C SER A 82 -10.75 9.60 6.92
N ALA A 83 -10.45 10.44 7.90
CA ALA A 83 -11.46 11.27 8.58
C ALA A 83 -12.17 12.24 7.62
N MET A 84 -11.51 12.63 6.52
CA MET A 84 -12.05 13.48 5.46
C MET A 84 -12.72 12.68 4.32
N GLY A 85 -13.01 11.39 4.54
CA GLY A 85 -13.71 10.53 3.58
C GLY A 85 -12.84 9.99 2.45
N LYS A 86 -11.50 10.02 2.58
CA LYS A 86 -10.59 9.39 1.64
C LYS A 86 -10.35 7.93 1.99
N ILE A 87 -9.87 7.17 1.02
CA ILE A 87 -9.45 5.77 1.15
C ILE A 87 -7.92 5.74 1.01
N PRO A 88 -7.17 5.96 2.10
CA PRO A 88 -5.73 6.09 2.03
C PRO A 88 -5.03 4.73 2.03
N PHE A 89 -4.14 4.55 1.06
CA PHE A 89 -3.13 3.49 1.00
C PHE A 89 -1.79 4.11 1.39
N CYS A 90 -1.21 3.69 2.51
CA CYS A 90 0.12 4.13 2.91
C CYS A 90 1.11 2.96 2.87
N SER A 91 2.27 3.18 2.28
CA SER A 91 3.26 2.13 2.07
C SER A 91 4.68 2.57 2.42
N SER A 92 5.40 1.64 3.00
CA SER A 92 6.85 1.64 3.21
C SER A 92 7.32 0.19 3.30
N TYR A 93 8.60 -0.05 3.61
CA TYR A 93 9.04 -1.39 3.94
C TYR A 93 8.45 -1.84 5.28
N ALA A 94 8.12 -3.11 5.42
CA ALA A 94 7.48 -3.67 6.62
C ALA A 94 8.27 -3.40 7.91
N MET A 95 9.61 -3.39 7.81
CA MET A 95 10.48 -3.02 8.93
C MET A 95 10.26 -1.58 9.42
N PHE A 96 9.83 -0.68 8.54
CA PHE A 96 9.63 0.73 8.86
C PHE A 96 8.15 1.06 9.11
N SER A 97 7.24 0.48 8.32
CA SER A 97 5.80 0.58 8.52
C SER A 97 5.19 -0.83 8.39
N PRO A 98 4.70 -1.45 9.49
CA PRO A 98 4.36 -0.82 10.78
C PRO A 98 5.50 -0.72 11.81
N GLY A 99 6.73 -1.13 11.51
CA GLY A 99 7.79 -1.26 12.52
C GLY A 99 8.07 0.00 13.35
N ARG A 100 8.05 1.20 12.76
CA ARG A 100 8.33 2.46 13.45
C ARG A 100 7.09 3.23 13.88
N ASN A 101 5.92 2.88 13.41
CA ASN A 101 4.71 3.69 13.54
C ASN A 101 3.50 2.96 14.13
N TRP A 102 3.69 1.78 14.65
CA TRP A 102 2.53 1.03 15.12
C TRP A 102 1.88 1.61 16.40
N GLU A 103 2.59 2.43 17.17
CA GLU A 103 1.97 3.25 18.20
C GLU A 103 0.97 4.22 17.56
N GLN A 104 1.34 4.94 16.50
CA GLN A 104 0.47 5.87 15.78
C GLN A 104 -0.68 5.14 15.06
N ILE A 105 -0.46 3.93 14.58
CA ILE A 105 -1.55 3.07 14.07
C ILE A 105 -2.58 2.83 15.18
N ARG A 106 -2.13 2.48 16.37
CA ARG A 106 -3.02 2.27 17.53
C ARG A 106 -3.79 3.53 17.89
N THR A 107 -3.10 4.65 18.07
CA THR A 107 -3.66 5.88 18.64
C THR A 107 -4.43 6.72 17.64
N THR A 108 -3.97 6.81 16.38
CA THR A 108 -4.60 7.67 15.38
C THR A 108 -5.56 6.94 14.46
N ILE A 109 -5.34 5.65 14.19
CA ILE A 109 -6.20 4.86 13.31
C ILE A 109 -7.21 4.06 14.14
N CYS A 110 -6.73 3.13 14.98
CA CYS A 110 -7.61 2.19 15.67
C CYS A 110 -8.50 2.86 16.73
N TYR A 111 -7.95 3.71 17.58
CA TYR A 111 -8.74 4.41 18.61
C TYR A 111 -9.75 5.39 18.02
N ASN A 112 -9.49 5.91 16.83
CA ASN A 112 -10.38 6.82 16.14
C ASN A 112 -11.31 6.13 15.13
N ASP A 113 -11.30 4.81 15.05
CA ASP A 113 -12.11 4.01 14.12
C ASP A 113 -11.96 4.51 12.66
N ARG A 114 -10.72 4.57 12.17
CA ARG A 114 -10.40 5.05 10.82
C ARG A 114 -10.04 3.89 9.89
N GLY A 115 -10.53 3.96 8.66
CA GLY A 115 -10.20 3.00 7.60
C GLY A 115 -8.93 3.44 6.86
N VAL A 116 -7.77 2.84 7.17
CA VAL A 116 -6.49 3.08 6.48
C VAL A 116 -5.90 1.74 6.03
N ILE A 117 -5.44 1.66 4.81
CA ILE A 117 -4.74 0.49 4.28
C ILE A 117 -3.24 0.68 4.49
N VAL A 118 -2.66 -0.05 5.44
CA VAL A 118 -1.22 -0.03 5.73
C VAL A 118 -0.55 -1.18 5.01
N VAL A 119 0.37 -0.86 4.10
CA VAL A 119 1.06 -1.83 3.24
C VAL A 119 2.53 -1.90 3.64
N GLY A 120 2.93 -3.00 4.27
CA GLY A 120 4.32 -3.32 4.56
C GLY A 120 4.94 -4.13 3.43
N SER A 121 5.78 -3.51 2.62
CA SER A 121 6.46 -4.18 1.53
C SER A 121 7.80 -4.80 1.98
N HIS A 122 8.39 -5.69 1.15
CA HIS A 122 9.69 -6.32 1.46
C HIS A 122 9.70 -7.04 2.82
N ALA A 123 8.64 -7.79 3.13
CA ALA A 123 8.48 -8.55 4.37
C ALA A 123 8.93 -10.01 4.26
N GLY A 124 9.29 -10.47 3.06
CA GLY A 124 9.78 -11.83 2.81
C GLY A 124 11.25 -12.01 3.20
N ILE A 125 11.68 -13.27 3.19
CA ILE A 125 13.07 -13.69 3.40
C ILE A 125 13.75 -13.82 2.04
#